data_63bd51f08f8b3e64e9f2f223cba0e9a5
#
_entry.id   63bd51f08f8b3e64e9f2f223cba0e9a5
#
_cell.length_a   1.000
_cell.length_b   1.000
_cell.length_c   1.000
_cell.angle_alpha   90.00
_cell.angle_beta   90.00
_cell.angle_gamma   90.00
#
_symmetry.space_group_name_H-M   'P 1'
#
loop_
_entity.id
_entity.type
_entity.pdbx_description
1 polymer ?
#
loop_
_entity_poly.entity_id
_entity_poly.type
_entity_poly.pdbx_seq_one_letter_code
_entity_poly.pdbx_strand_id
1 'polypeptide(L)'
;MTTLITRTAARIVAPLIFVTAAILFIQGHNSIGGGFVSAVLIVSAIALLYIAYGTSDLTRLLNISPSTLNRRILVSGLLLILITGSIPILFNMPFLTQAFLILPPLPFLGELKISGAILFDLGVLFTVTGSLLSILSGVSR
;
A
#
# COMPACT_ATOMS: atom_id res chain seq x y z
N MET A 1 2.74 22.10 -19.91
CA MET A 1 2.77 23.18 -18.90
C MET A 1 1.72 22.90 -17.85
N THR A 2 2.13 22.44 -16.68
CA THR A 2 1.19 22.27 -15.56
C THR A 2 0.90 23.63 -14.96
N THR A 3 -0.37 24.00 -14.90
CA THR A 3 -0.79 25.30 -14.36
C THR A 3 -0.52 25.37 -12.86
N LEU A 4 -0.32 26.57 -12.32
CA LEU A 4 -0.17 26.82 -10.89
C LEU A 4 -1.33 26.18 -10.09
N ILE A 5 -2.53 26.21 -10.68
CA ILE A 5 -3.74 25.62 -10.11
C ILE A 5 -3.59 24.12 -9.90
N THR A 6 -3.06 23.37 -10.89
CA THR A 6 -2.86 21.92 -10.79
C THR A 6 -1.88 21.56 -9.69
N ARG A 7 -0.78 22.32 -9.54
CA ARG A 7 0.22 22.09 -8.48
C ARG A 7 -0.36 22.37 -7.09
N THR A 8 -1.12 23.46 -6.95
CA THR A 8 -1.74 23.80 -5.65
C THR A 8 -2.79 22.76 -5.27
N ALA A 9 -3.64 22.34 -6.21
CA ALA A 9 -4.61 21.28 -5.97
C ALA A 9 -3.95 19.96 -5.57
N ALA A 10 -2.92 19.52 -6.30
CA ALA A 10 -2.21 18.30 -5.99
C ALA A 10 -1.55 18.33 -4.59
N ARG A 11 -1.00 19.47 -4.18
CA ARG A 11 -0.38 19.66 -2.86
C ARG A 11 -1.37 19.48 -1.71
N ILE A 12 -2.63 19.86 -1.90
CA ILE A 12 -3.67 19.76 -0.88
C ILE A 12 -4.33 18.37 -0.92
N VAL A 13 -4.68 17.91 -2.12
CA VAL A 13 -5.47 16.69 -2.30
C VAL A 13 -4.65 15.41 -2.06
N ALA A 14 -3.38 15.35 -2.50
CA ALA A 14 -2.58 14.15 -2.34
C ALA A 14 -2.38 13.72 -0.87
N PRO A 15 -2.06 14.60 0.08
CA PRO A 15 -1.97 14.22 1.50
C PRO A 15 -3.30 13.71 2.06
N LEU A 16 -4.42 14.29 1.66
CA LEU A 16 -5.75 13.83 2.08
C LEU A 16 -6.04 12.41 1.60
N ILE A 17 -5.68 12.10 0.34
CA ILE A 17 -5.81 10.74 -0.20
C ILE A 17 -4.90 9.77 0.57
N PHE A 18 -3.65 10.14 0.92
CA PHE A 18 -2.76 9.28 1.71
C PHE A 18 -3.33 8.99 3.10
N VAL A 19 -3.87 10.00 3.79
CA VAL A 19 -4.52 9.82 5.09
C VAL A 19 -5.72 8.90 4.97
N THR A 20 -6.58 9.11 3.97
CA THR A 20 -7.74 8.26 3.70
C THR A 20 -7.31 6.81 3.42
N ALA A 21 -6.27 6.62 2.62
CA ALA A 21 -5.73 5.30 2.33
C ALA A 21 -5.24 4.59 3.60
N ALA A 22 -4.55 5.30 4.49
CA ALA A 22 -4.09 4.75 5.77
C ALA A 22 -5.27 4.35 6.68
N ILE A 23 -6.31 5.18 6.76
CA ILE A 23 -7.53 4.88 7.53
C ILE A 23 -8.21 3.63 6.97
N LEU A 24 -8.42 3.56 5.66
CA LEU A 24 -9.05 2.41 5.01
C LEU A 24 -8.23 1.13 5.14
N PHE A 25 -6.90 1.22 5.17
CA PHE A 25 -6.04 0.08 5.45
C PHE A 25 -6.27 -0.48 6.86
N ILE A 26 -6.30 0.39 7.86
CA ILE A 26 -6.50 -0.01 9.27
C ILE A 26 -7.92 -0.53 9.50
N GLN A 27 -8.92 0.08 8.88
CA GLN A 27 -10.33 -0.32 9.03
C GLN A 27 -10.71 -1.54 8.20
N GLY A 28 -9.90 -1.93 7.23
CA GLY A 28 -10.20 -2.97 6.25
C GLY A 28 -10.50 -4.37 6.82
N HIS A 29 -10.24 -4.60 8.10
CA HIS A 29 -10.56 -5.85 8.80
C HIS A 29 -12.00 -5.91 9.34
N ASN A 30 -12.63 -4.75 9.53
CA ASN A 30 -13.98 -4.65 10.11
C ASN A 30 -15.01 -4.04 9.13
N SER A 31 -14.56 -3.44 8.04
CA SER A 31 -15.41 -2.74 7.08
C SER A 31 -14.82 -2.79 5.66
N ILE A 32 -15.50 -2.15 4.72
CA ILE A 32 -15.04 -2.04 3.34
C ILE A 32 -13.72 -1.27 3.30
N GLY A 33 -12.64 -1.92 2.85
CA GLY A 33 -11.30 -1.33 2.80
C GLY A 33 -10.25 -2.39 2.52
N GLY A 34 -9.11 -2.28 3.19
CA GLY A 34 -8.01 -3.24 3.14
C GLY A 34 -6.89 -2.84 2.19
N GLY A 35 -5.92 -3.74 2.04
CA GLY A 35 -4.68 -3.49 1.32
C GLY A 35 -4.87 -3.11 -0.15
N PHE A 36 -5.83 -3.72 -0.84
CA PHE A 36 -6.09 -3.42 -2.25
C PHE A 36 -6.62 -2.00 -2.45
N VAL A 37 -7.67 -1.62 -1.72
CA VAL A 37 -8.29 -0.29 -1.86
C VAL A 37 -7.30 0.80 -1.46
N SER A 38 -6.57 0.59 -0.38
CA SER A 38 -5.53 1.51 0.09
C SER A 38 -4.40 1.66 -0.93
N ALA A 39 -3.96 0.57 -1.55
CA ALA A 39 -2.93 0.60 -2.60
C ALA A 39 -3.38 1.43 -3.81
N VAL A 40 -4.60 1.24 -4.28
CA VAL A 40 -5.15 2.00 -5.40
C VAL A 40 -5.20 3.51 -5.08
N LEU A 41 -5.62 3.88 -3.87
CA LEU A 41 -5.62 5.28 -3.43
C LEU A 41 -4.20 5.86 -3.35
N ILE A 42 -3.24 5.12 -2.78
CA ILE A 42 -1.84 5.55 -2.73
C ILE A 42 -1.30 5.83 -4.13
N VAL A 43 -1.53 4.90 -5.07
CA VAL A 43 -1.04 5.07 -6.44
C VAL A 43 -1.76 6.22 -7.15
N SER A 44 -3.05 6.43 -6.89
CA SER A 44 -3.79 7.58 -7.44
C SER A 44 -3.23 8.91 -6.93
N ALA A 45 -2.86 9.00 -5.64
CA ALA A 45 -2.21 10.19 -5.09
C ALA A 45 -0.83 10.42 -5.73
N ILE A 46 -0.04 9.37 -5.93
CA ILE A 46 1.26 9.44 -6.60
C ILE A 46 1.08 9.85 -8.07
N ALA A 47 0.11 9.29 -8.78
CA ALA A 47 -0.20 9.67 -10.16
C ALA A 47 -0.57 11.15 -10.28
N LEU A 48 -1.38 11.66 -9.32
CA LEU A 48 -1.71 13.08 -9.26
C LEU A 48 -0.46 13.95 -9.08
N LEU A 49 0.48 13.53 -8.22
CA LEU A 49 1.76 14.22 -8.03
C LEU A 49 2.64 14.14 -9.29
N TYR A 50 2.66 13.01 -10.01
CA TYR A 50 3.37 12.90 -11.29
C TYR A 50 2.83 13.86 -12.34
N ILE A 51 1.52 13.99 -12.43
CA ILE A 51 0.87 14.92 -13.37
C ILE A 51 1.20 16.37 -13.00
N ALA A 52 1.23 16.70 -11.70
CA ALA A 52 1.43 18.07 -11.22
C ALA A 52 2.88 18.56 -11.29
N TYR A 53 3.84 17.69 -10.98
CA TYR A 53 5.26 18.07 -10.83
C TYR A 53 6.18 17.51 -11.92
N GLY A 54 5.73 16.49 -12.65
CA GLY A 54 6.55 15.77 -13.62
C GLY A 54 7.40 14.66 -12.98
N THR A 55 7.88 13.74 -13.82
CA THR A 55 8.62 12.54 -13.39
C THR A 55 10.06 12.83 -12.97
N SER A 56 10.68 13.88 -13.54
CA SER A 56 12.09 14.22 -13.34
C SER A 56 12.42 14.65 -11.91
N ASP A 57 11.52 15.39 -11.26
CA ASP A 57 11.78 15.96 -9.95
C ASP A 57 11.65 14.89 -8.83
N LEU A 58 10.72 13.97 -8.97
CA LEU A 58 10.53 12.86 -8.04
C LEU A 58 11.68 11.84 -8.07
N THR A 59 12.23 11.55 -9.25
CA THR A 59 13.38 10.66 -9.39
C THR A 59 14.66 11.22 -8.79
N ARG A 60 14.85 12.53 -8.88
CA ARG A 60 16.02 13.20 -8.27
C ARG A 60 15.96 13.19 -6.75
N LEU A 61 14.77 13.33 -6.16
CA LEU A 61 14.59 13.33 -4.71
C LEU A 61 14.84 11.96 -4.09
N LEU A 62 14.49 10.87 -4.77
CA LEU A 62 14.59 9.52 -4.24
C LEU A 62 15.94 8.84 -4.51
N ASN A 63 16.77 9.41 -5.39
CA ASN A 63 18.08 8.87 -5.83
C ASN A 63 18.06 7.37 -6.20
N ILE A 64 16.91 6.84 -6.56
CA ILE A 64 16.68 5.44 -6.93
C ILE A 64 15.91 5.42 -8.24
N SER A 65 16.30 4.55 -9.16
CA SER A 65 15.52 4.41 -10.41
C SER A 65 14.11 3.90 -10.06
N PRO A 66 13.04 4.54 -10.57
CA PRO A 66 11.66 4.18 -10.26
C PRO A 66 11.37 2.71 -10.55
N SER A 67 11.91 2.18 -11.64
CA SER A 67 11.72 0.78 -12.04
C SER A 67 12.29 -0.22 -11.02
N THR A 68 13.45 0.08 -10.44
CA THR A 68 14.07 -0.79 -9.43
C THR A 68 13.30 -0.76 -8.11
N LEU A 69 12.85 0.43 -7.69
CA LEU A 69 12.06 0.59 -6.47
C LEU A 69 10.71 -0.12 -6.58
N ASN A 70 9.97 0.12 -7.67
CA ASN A 70 8.67 -0.49 -7.91
C ASN A 70 8.75 -2.02 -7.95
N ARG A 71 9.77 -2.57 -8.61
CA ARG A 71 10.03 -4.01 -8.64
C ARG A 71 10.33 -4.58 -7.25
N ARG A 72 11.12 -3.89 -6.43
CA ARG A 72 11.42 -4.34 -5.05
C ARG A 72 10.17 -4.35 -4.19
N ILE A 73 9.34 -3.31 -4.26
CA ILE A 73 8.06 -3.24 -3.54
C ILE A 73 7.15 -4.40 -3.96
N LEU A 74 7.01 -4.64 -5.27
CA LEU A 74 6.18 -5.73 -5.80
C LEU A 74 6.68 -7.09 -5.31
N VAL A 75 7.97 -7.38 -5.43
CA VAL A 75 8.55 -8.67 -5.02
C VAL A 75 8.44 -8.87 -3.51
N SER A 76 8.69 -7.83 -2.71
CA SER A 76 8.53 -7.93 -1.25
C SER A 76 7.08 -8.18 -0.85
N GLY A 77 6.11 -7.58 -1.53
CA GLY A 77 4.69 -7.85 -1.32
C GLY A 77 4.31 -9.28 -1.64
N LEU A 78 4.73 -9.81 -2.80
CA LEU A 78 4.49 -11.20 -3.18
C LEU A 78 5.11 -12.19 -2.20
N LEU A 79 6.35 -11.94 -1.77
CA LEU A 79 7.01 -12.78 -0.76
C LEU A 79 6.25 -12.77 0.56
N LEU A 80 5.76 -11.60 0.99
CA LEU A 80 4.99 -11.47 2.23
C LEU A 80 3.67 -12.25 2.15
N ILE A 81 2.93 -12.16 1.04
CA ILE A 81 1.72 -12.94 0.80
C ILE A 81 2.01 -14.45 0.85
N LEU A 82 3.06 -14.87 0.16
CA LEU A 82 3.43 -16.28 0.07
C LEU A 82 3.84 -16.84 1.44
N ILE A 83 4.64 -16.10 2.19
CA ILE A 83 5.07 -16.50 3.53
C ILE A 83 3.86 -16.59 4.46
N THR A 84 3.06 -15.52 4.56
CA THR A 84 1.90 -15.47 5.46
C THR A 84 0.84 -16.51 5.10
N GLY A 85 0.63 -16.80 3.80
CA GLY A 85 -0.30 -17.83 3.35
C GLY A 85 0.20 -19.26 3.61
N SER A 86 1.52 -19.48 3.60
CA SER A 86 2.14 -20.82 3.76
C SER A 86 2.36 -21.20 5.22
N ILE A 87 2.47 -20.26 6.16
CA ILE A 87 2.68 -20.54 7.58
C ILE A 87 1.69 -21.57 8.16
N PRO A 88 0.37 -21.47 7.91
CA PRO A 88 -0.59 -22.44 8.47
C PRO A 88 -0.34 -23.88 8.03
N ILE A 89 0.19 -24.09 6.83
CA ILE A 89 0.48 -25.43 6.30
C ILE A 89 1.52 -26.16 7.18
N LEU A 90 2.49 -25.43 7.74
CA LEU A 90 3.50 -26.00 8.64
C LEU A 90 2.89 -26.54 9.96
N PHE A 91 1.69 -26.07 10.31
CA PHE A 91 0.92 -26.52 11.47
C PHE A 91 -0.20 -27.49 11.10
N ASN A 92 -0.16 -28.13 9.92
CA ASN A 92 -1.21 -29.01 9.39
C ASN A 92 -2.58 -28.35 9.28
N MET A 93 -2.63 -27.04 9.10
CA MET A 93 -3.85 -26.28 8.88
C MET A 93 -4.02 -25.97 7.38
N PRO A 94 -5.25 -25.75 6.90
CA PRO A 94 -5.49 -25.32 5.52
C PRO A 94 -4.75 -24.03 5.18
N PHE A 95 -4.35 -23.88 3.91
CA PHE A 95 -3.75 -22.64 3.39
C PHE A 95 -4.62 -21.42 3.73
N LEU A 96 -4.00 -20.32 4.12
CA LEU A 96 -4.69 -19.08 4.54
C LEU A 96 -5.54 -19.20 5.82
N THR A 97 -5.39 -20.23 6.63
CA THR A 97 -6.02 -20.26 7.94
C THR A 97 -5.50 -19.11 8.80
N GLN A 98 -6.40 -18.25 9.25
CA GLN A 98 -6.03 -17.08 10.04
C GLN A 98 -5.96 -17.45 11.52
N ALA A 99 -4.77 -17.35 12.10
CA ALA A 99 -4.61 -17.38 13.54
C ALA A 99 -4.87 -15.99 14.13
N PHE A 100 -5.77 -15.91 15.09
CA PHE A 100 -6.03 -14.69 15.85
C PHE A 100 -5.11 -14.66 17.07
N LEU A 101 -4.16 -13.73 17.10
CA LEU A 101 -3.46 -13.39 18.33
C LEU A 101 -4.27 -12.32 19.04
N ILE A 102 -4.93 -12.74 20.13
CA ILE A 102 -5.64 -11.81 21.03
C ILE A 102 -4.57 -11.19 21.92
N LEU A 103 -4.16 -9.96 21.63
CA LEU A 103 -3.33 -9.21 22.57
C LEU A 103 -4.20 -8.69 23.72
N PRO A 104 -3.64 -8.61 24.95
CA PRO A 104 -4.35 -8.03 26.08
C PRO A 104 -4.81 -6.61 25.75
N PRO A 105 -6.01 -6.21 26.21
CA PRO A 105 -6.61 -4.92 25.87
C PRO A 105 -5.71 -3.78 26.32
N LEU A 106 -5.23 -2.97 25.36
CA LEU A 106 -4.54 -1.74 25.65
C LEU A 106 -5.55 -0.65 26.01
N PRO A 107 -5.31 0.16 27.07
CA PRO A 107 -6.31 1.08 27.64
C PRO A 107 -6.83 2.17 26.70
N PHE A 108 -6.22 2.37 25.54
CA PHE A 108 -6.62 3.39 24.56
C PHE A 108 -7.06 2.85 23.19
N LEU A 109 -6.86 1.55 22.89
CA LEU A 109 -7.07 0.99 21.54
C LEU A 109 -8.05 -0.20 21.51
N GLY A 110 -8.65 -0.58 22.64
CA GLY A 110 -9.55 -1.71 22.71
C GLY A 110 -8.85 -3.06 22.48
N GLU A 111 -9.62 -4.10 22.17
CA GLU A 111 -9.08 -5.42 21.80
C GLU A 111 -8.49 -5.37 20.38
N LEU A 112 -7.18 -5.23 20.29
CA LEU A 112 -6.46 -5.39 19.03
C LEU A 112 -6.35 -6.89 18.70
N LYS A 113 -7.27 -7.37 17.90
CA LYS A 113 -7.17 -8.69 17.27
C LYS A 113 -6.19 -8.58 16.11
N ILE A 114 -4.90 -8.81 16.37
CA ILE A 114 -3.93 -8.93 15.30
C ILE A 114 -4.17 -10.28 14.63
N SER A 115 -4.90 -10.25 13.54
CA SER A 115 -5.08 -11.39 12.65
C SER A 115 -3.89 -11.49 11.71
N GLY A 116 -3.48 -12.71 11.37
CA GLY A 116 -2.55 -12.96 10.27
C GLY A 116 -2.99 -12.30 8.95
N ALA A 117 -4.28 -11.96 8.84
CA ALA A 117 -4.84 -11.18 7.75
C ALA A 117 -4.18 -9.80 7.57
N ILE A 118 -3.74 -9.13 8.64
CA ILE A 118 -3.08 -7.82 8.54
C ILE A 118 -1.77 -7.93 7.75
N LEU A 119 -0.98 -8.96 8.05
CA LEU A 119 0.28 -9.20 7.34
C LEU A 119 0.04 -9.59 5.87
N PHE A 120 -0.98 -10.41 5.62
CA PHE A 120 -1.39 -10.75 4.26
C PHE A 120 -1.85 -9.50 3.50
N ASP A 121 -2.67 -8.67 4.13
CA ASP A 121 -3.22 -7.44 3.56
C ASP A 121 -2.13 -6.39 3.28
N LEU A 122 -1.10 -6.31 4.14
CA LEU A 122 0.10 -5.52 3.91
C LEU A 122 0.88 -6.03 2.67
N GLY A 123 0.95 -7.34 2.49
CA GLY A 123 1.53 -7.95 1.29
C GLY A 123 0.76 -7.59 0.03
N VAL A 124 -0.58 -7.61 0.09
CA VAL A 124 -1.46 -7.18 -1.00
C VAL A 124 -1.22 -5.71 -1.33
N LEU A 125 -1.15 -4.84 -0.31
CA LEU A 125 -0.88 -3.41 -0.47
C LEU A 125 0.43 -3.18 -1.23
N PHE A 126 1.52 -3.83 -0.84
CA PHE A 126 2.82 -3.68 -1.51
C PHE A 126 2.79 -4.24 -2.93
N THR A 127 2.18 -5.40 -3.15
CA THR A 127 2.08 -6.01 -4.47
C THR A 127 1.32 -5.13 -5.44
N VAL A 128 0.14 -4.65 -5.05
CA VAL A 128 -0.70 -3.79 -5.89
C VAL A 128 -0.04 -2.44 -6.12
N THR A 129 0.50 -1.81 -5.08
CA THR A 129 1.23 -0.55 -5.21
C THR A 129 2.42 -0.68 -6.17
N GLY A 130 3.25 -1.71 -5.99
CA GLY A 130 4.42 -1.96 -6.83
C GLY A 130 4.06 -2.23 -8.30
N SER A 131 3.00 -3.00 -8.54
CA SER A 131 2.53 -3.29 -9.90
C SER A 131 1.96 -2.06 -10.60
N LEU A 132 1.08 -1.31 -9.95
CA LEU A 132 0.47 -0.11 -10.51
C LEU A 132 1.50 1.01 -10.75
N LEU A 133 2.46 1.20 -9.83
CA LEU A 133 3.56 2.14 -10.03
C LEU A 133 4.47 1.72 -11.18
N SER A 134 4.66 0.42 -11.41
CA SER A 134 5.42 -0.07 -12.58
C SER A 134 4.72 0.28 -13.88
N ILE A 135 3.39 0.11 -13.94
CA ILE A 135 2.59 0.51 -15.11
C ILE A 135 2.67 2.03 -15.32
N LEU A 136 2.46 2.81 -14.26
CA LEU A 136 2.50 4.27 -14.30
C LEU A 136 3.86 4.77 -14.81
N SER A 137 4.96 4.21 -14.31
CA SER A 137 6.32 4.57 -14.73
C SER A 137 6.64 4.11 -16.17
N GLY A 138 5.98 3.08 -16.67
CA GLY A 138 6.09 2.62 -18.06
C GLY A 138 5.37 3.54 -19.05
N VAL A 139 4.20 4.04 -18.67
CA VAL A 139 3.41 4.96 -19.52
C VAL A 139 3.98 6.37 -19.55
N SER A 140 4.68 6.79 -18.48
CA SER A 140 5.26 8.14 -18.38
C SER A 140 6.66 8.31 -19.00
N ARG A 141 7.16 7.28 -19.69
CA ARG A 141 8.37 7.34 -20.52
C ARG A 141 8.02 7.74 -21.93
#